data_cacbb2f23e113858eeb28d003ee2e260
#
_entry.id   cacbb2f23e113858eeb28d003ee2e260
#
_cell.length_a   1.000
_cell.length_b   1.000
_cell.length_c   1.000
_cell.angle_alpha   90.00
_cell.angle_beta   90.00
_cell.angle_gamma   90.00
#
_symmetry.space_group_name_H-M   'P 1'
#
loop_
_entity.id
_entity.type
_entity.pdbx_description
1 polymer ?
#
loop_
_entity_poly.entity_id
_entity_poly.type
_entity_poly.pdbx_seq_one_letter_code
_entity_poly.pdbx_strand_id
1 'polypeptide(L)'
;MEELRVAIACCPDQKAQKRLNAIHLMLCGGTFELTLAHSAVSERCLQVWIKRFNQSGVDGVTYRPKSGRPRLMEGEEINEKILQVVDDPQRANRHHWTAVSLCGWLKETQGLEITYRTLVRYLHERDYARRIPRPVPEPPDRDNWIKQREAFVPKLMELFNDGQVEVFFGDEAGFEGDPRPRHRWVKRGSRPTQGYYGGHVRQNIVGAVNPGSGQLVSLIVPHCDTEVFQAFLDTMAKETEAQKQGKRRVCLVLDNAGWHKTKRLNWHHIEPIYLPPYSPDFNPIERIWQYLKGHGMAGYLSNKGTELCEKLFQEVKALLNDPETIRSVSTVKLT
;
A
#
# COMPACT_ATOMS: atom_id res chain seq x y z
N MET A 1 18.70 37.87 35.68
CA MET A 1 19.75 38.34 34.72
C MET A 1 20.35 37.19 33.95
N GLU A 2 20.80 36.11 34.61
CA GLU A 2 21.39 34.94 33.95
C GLU A 2 20.41 34.24 33.00
N GLU A 3 19.19 33.99 33.44
CA GLU A 3 18.12 33.41 32.62
C GLU A 3 17.85 34.21 31.33
N LEU A 4 17.88 35.56 31.42
CA LEU A 4 17.68 36.41 30.25
C LEU A 4 18.85 36.31 29.24
N ARG A 5 20.09 36.19 29.74
CA ARG A 5 21.27 36.00 28.89
C ARG A 5 21.23 34.67 28.15
N VAL A 6 20.86 33.59 28.86
CA VAL A 6 20.67 32.27 28.27
C VAL A 6 19.56 32.31 27.22
N ALA A 7 18.44 32.97 27.52
CA ALA A 7 17.34 33.10 26.57
C ALA A 7 17.74 33.88 25.29
N ILE A 8 18.58 34.92 25.41
CA ILE A 8 19.09 35.68 24.27
C ILE A 8 20.00 34.78 23.41
N ALA A 9 20.90 34.03 24.05
CA ALA A 9 21.87 33.16 23.35
C ALA A 9 21.17 32.02 22.60
N CYS A 10 20.12 31.45 23.18
CA CYS A 10 19.39 30.30 22.63
C CYS A 10 18.20 30.66 21.76
N CYS A 11 17.83 31.96 21.58
CA CYS A 11 16.65 32.35 20.83
C CYS A 11 16.86 32.30 19.32
N PRO A 12 16.15 31.42 18.58
CA PRO A 12 16.29 31.31 17.14
C PRO A 12 15.51 32.40 16.36
N ASP A 13 14.54 33.08 17.02
CA ASP A 13 13.73 34.12 16.40
C ASP A 13 14.34 35.50 16.59
N GLN A 14 14.79 36.12 15.52
CA GLN A 14 15.38 37.48 15.53
C GLN A 14 14.47 38.51 16.14
N LYS A 15 13.15 38.40 15.98
CA LYS A 15 12.19 39.37 16.57
C LYS A 15 12.07 39.23 18.08
N ALA A 16 12.10 37.97 18.56
CA ALA A 16 12.14 37.71 20.00
C ALA A 16 13.47 38.13 20.59
N GLN A 17 14.59 37.83 19.93
CA GLN A 17 15.93 38.23 20.35
C GLN A 17 16.05 39.76 20.47
N LYS A 18 15.49 40.51 19.52
CA LYS A 18 15.44 41.97 19.58
C LYS A 18 14.70 42.48 20.83
N ARG A 19 13.59 41.85 21.22
CA ARG A 19 12.82 42.20 22.42
C ARG A 19 13.59 41.89 23.69
N LEU A 20 14.20 40.69 23.75
CA LEU A 20 15.01 40.25 24.87
C LEU A 20 16.21 41.17 25.08
N ASN A 21 16.90 41.57 23.99
CA ASN A 21 18.02 42.53 24.05
C ASN A 21 17.61 43.88 24.56
N ALA A 22 16.44 44.40 24.13
CA ALA A 22 15.92 45.70 24.65
C ALA A 22 15.64 45.63 26.16
N ILE A 23 15.02 44.56 26.65
CA ILE A 23 14.78 44.36 28.09
C ILE A 23 16.13 44.19 28.84
N HIS A 24 17.07 43.43 28.27
CA HIS A 24 18.39 43.27 28.88
C HIS A 24 19.13 44.58 29.02
N LEU A 25 19.10 45.45 27.99
CA LEU A 25 19.72 46.78 28.03
C LEU A 25 19.14 47.66 29.17
N MET A 26 17.83 47.65 29.35
CA MET A 26 17.18 48.37 30.42
C MET A 26 17.56 47.82 31.82
N LEU A 27 17.60 46.50 31.96
CA LEU A 27 18.01 45.87 33.25
C LEU A 27 19.47 46.10 33.57
N CYS A 28 20.30 46.39 32.58
CA CYS A 28 21.69 46.80 32.76
C CYS A 28 21.87 48.28 33.05
N GLY A 29 20.78 49.03 33.27
CA GLY A 29 20.84 50.47 33.60
C GLY A 29 20.73 51.39 32.38
N GLY A 30 20.41 50.88 31.20
CA GLY A 30 20.15 51.71 30.02
C GLY A 30 18.89 52.57 30.20
N THR A 31 18.95 53.82 29.77
CA THR A 31 17.78 54.70 29.79
C THR A 31 16.73 54.26 28.78
N PHE A 32 15.47 54.66 29.00
CA PHE A 32 14.38 54.36 28.06
C PHE A 32 14.67 54.90 26.67
N GLU A 33 15.20 56.14 26.57
CA GLU A 33 15.57 56.79 25.28
C GLU A 33 16.70 56.05 24.57
N LEU A 34 17.73 55.63 25.29
CA LEU A 34 18.83 54.85 24.74
C LEU A 34 18.32 53.50 24.19
N THR A 35 17.42 52.84 24.94
CA THR A 35 16.84 51.56 24.50
C THR A 35 15.94 51.72 23.28
N LEU A 36 15.16 52.81 23.18
CA LEU A 36 14.41 53.12 21.98
C LEU A 36 15.31 53.31 20.74
N ALA A 37 16.35 54.11 20.90
CA ALA A 37 17.31 54.36 19.82
C ALA A 37 18.01 53.06 19.36
N HIS A 38 18.44 52.23 20.31
CA HIS A 38 19.11 51.00 20.01
C HIS A 38 18.20 49.93 19.39
N SER A 39 16.96 49.82 19.90
CA SER A 39 16.00 48.83 19.43
C SER A 39 15.24 49.25 18.16
N ALA A 40 15.32 50.51 17.77
CA ALA A 40 14.62 51.07 16.60
C ALA A 40 13.13 50.66 16.54
N VAL A 41 12.39 50.90 17.60
CA VAL A 41 10.95 50.61 17.74
C VAL A 41 10.22 51.86 18.28
N SER A 42 8.90 51.87 18.15
CA SER A 42 8.09 52.93 18.75
C SER A 42 8.06 52.78 20.28
N GLU A 43 7.89 53.94 20.96
CA GLU A 43 7.72 53.99 22.41
C GLU A 43 6.65 53.02 22.92
N ARG A 44 5.49 52.98 22.26
CA ARG A 44 4.39 52.07 22.57
C ARG A 44 4.82 50.57 22.49
N CYS A 45 5.64 50.22 21.52
CA CYS A 45 6.15 48.85 21.41
C CYS A 45 7.04 48.50 22.58
N LEU A 46 7.97 49.36 22.96
CA LEU A 46 8.87 49.14 24.09
C LEU A 46 8.10 49.05 25.40
N GLN A 47 7.14 49.94 25.66
CA GLN A 47 6.26 49.86 26.82
C GLN A 47 5.49 48.55 26.92
N VAL A 48 4.97 48.04 25.79
CA VAL A 48 4.29 46.74 25.74
C VAL A 48 5.25 45.61 26.07
N TRP A 49 6.50 45.65 25.61
CA TRP A 49 7.49 44.60 25.90
C TRP A 49 7.86 44.61 27.39
N ILE A 50 8.08 45.79 27.99
CA ILE A 50 8.34 45.95 29.42
C ILE A 50 7.16 45.41 30.26
N LYS A 51 5.93 45.80 29.90
CA LYS A 51 4.73 45.29 30.58
C LYS A 51 4.64 43.76 30.53
N ARG A 52 4.88 43.14 29.36
CA ARG A 52 4.84 41.69 29.19
C ARG A 52 5.95 41.01 29.97
N PHE A 53 7.15 41.59 29.96
CA PHE A 53 8.26 41.05 30.75
C PHE A 53 7.97 41.10 32.25
N ASN A 54 7.44 42.18 32.74
CA ASN A 54 7.05 42.32 34.16
C ASN A 54 5.93 41.36 34.57
N GLN A 55 5.05 40.95 33.63
CA GLN A 55 3.96 40.03 33.90
C GLN A 55 4.37 38.56 33.83
N SER A 56 5.22 38.18 32.89
CA SER A 56 5.49 36.81 32.53
C SER A 56 6.99 36.51 32.30
N GLY A 57 7.89 37.39 32.73
CA GLY A 57 9.34 37.17 32.54
C GLY A 57 9.75 37.05 31.08
N VAL A 58 10.73 36.18 30.85
CA VAL A 58 11.26 35.87 29.51
C VAL A 58 10.15 35.39 28.56
N ASP A 59 9.24 34.54 29.02
CA ASP A 59 8.13 34.02 28.22
C ASP A 59 7.17 35.10 27.73
N GLY A 60 7.07 36.21 28.42
CA GLY A 60 6.23 37.35 28.01
C GLY A 60 6.70 38.05 26.76
N VAL A 61 8.01 37.96 26.44
CA VAL A 61 8.64 38.66 25.31
C VAL A 61 9.15 37.71 24.21
N THR A 62 9.17 36.43 24.46
CA THR A 62 9.44 35.41 23.45
C THR A 62 8.30 35.28 22.44
N TYR A 63 8.54 34.57 21.35
CA TYR A 63 7.55 34.37 20.32
C TYR A 63 6.37 33.55 20.86
N ARG A 64 5.18 34.11 20.81
CA ARG A 64 3.94 33.36 20.98
C ARG A 64 3.30 33.14 19.61
N PRO A 65 2.97 31.90 19.22
CA PRO A 65 2.21 31.66 18.00
C PRO A 65 0.93 32.52 18.04
N LYS A 66 0.65 33.21 16.95
CA LYS A 66 -0.63 33.92 16.84
C LYS A 66 -1.74 32.89 16.87
N SER A 67 -2.80 33.12 17.66
CA SER A 67 -4.03 32.37 17.51
C SER A 67 -4.52 32.56 16.07
N GLY A 68 -4.48 31.54 15.26
CA GLY A 68 -5.01 31.58 13.90
C GLY A 68 -6.55 31.81 13.92
N ARG A 69 -7.16 31.78 12.74
CA ARG A 69 -8.63 31.75 12.62
C ARG A 69 -9.16 30.54 13.41
N PRO A 70 -10.18 30.68 14.25
CA PRO A 70 -10.81 29.57 14.95
C PRO A 70 -11.18 28.46 13.98
N ARG A 71 -11.05 27.21 14.41
CA ARG A 71 -11.48 26.06 13.60
C ARG A 71 -13.00 26.10 13.44
N LEU A 72 -13.48 25.65 12.31
CA LEU A 72 -14.92 25.54 12.04
C LEU A 72 -15.59 24.48 12.95
N MET A 73 -14.84 23.40 13.24
CA MET A 73 -15.23 22.31 14.13
C MET A 73 -14.01 21.75 14.85
N GLU A 74 -14.20 21.22 16.03
CA GLU A 74 -13.13 20.60 16.84
C GLU A 74 -13.54 19.25 17.42
N GLY A 75 -12.54 18.41 17.67
CA GLY A 75 -12.68 17.17 18.46
C GLY A 75 -13.79 16.24 18.02
N GLU A 76 -14.69 15.96 18.94
CA GLU A 76 -15.81 15.02 18.84
C GLU A 76 -16.79 15.37 17.72
N GLU A 77 -17.05 16.66 17.51
CA GLU A 77 -17.98 17.13 16.49
C GLU A 77 -17.57 16.69 15.06
N ILE A 78 -16.27 16.59 14.78
CA ILE A 78 -15.77 16.07 13.50
C ILE A 78 -16.05 14.58 13.40
N ASN A 79 -15.87 13.84 14.50
CA ASN A 79 -16.13 12.41 14.54
C ASN A 79 -17.62 12.13 14.25
N GLU A 80 -18.51 12.83 14.92
CA GLU A 80 -19.95 12.64 14.78
C GLU A 80 -20.49 13.05 13.41
N LYS A 81 -20.08 14.22 12.91
CA LYS A 81 -20.63 14.79 11.69
C LYS A 81 -19.98 14.31 10.40
N ILE A 82 -18.70 13.94 10.44
CA ILE A 82 -17.92 13.61 9.26
C ILE A 82 -17.49 12.14 9.27
N LEU A 83 -16.76 11.69 10.30
CA LEU A 83 -16.12 10.39 10.23
C LEU A 83 -17.10 9.23 10.22
N GLN A 84 -18.19 9.31 10.98
CA GLN A 84 -19.21 8.25 11.00
C GLN A 84 -19.82 7.96 9.63
N VAL A 85 -20.00 8.98 8.78
CA VAL A 85 -20.53 8.78 7.42
C VAL A 85 -19.44 8.46 6.40
N VAL A 86 -18.18 8.77 6.71
CA VAL A 86 -17.03 8.36 5.90
C VAL A 86 -16.75 6.87 6.09
N ASP A 87 -16.82 6.40 7.33
CA ASP A 87 -16.60 4.99 7.69
C ASP A 87 -17.75 4.09 7.24
N ASP A 88 -18.96 4.60 7.33
CA ASP A 88 -20.17 3.90 6.87
C ASP A 88 -21.00 4.80 5.94
N PRO A 89 -20.68 4.81 4.64
CA PRO A 89 -21.42 5.64 3.66
C PRO A 89 -22.90 5.27 3.53
N GLN A 90 -23.30 4.05 3.92
CA GLN A 90 -24.68 3.58 3.82
C GLN A 90 -25.61 4.37 4.75
N ARG A 91 -25.10 4.93 5.87
CA ARG A 91 -25.86 5.86 6.73
C ARG A 91 -26.41 7.06 5.98
N ALA A 92 -25.74 7.46 4.90
CA ALA A 92 -26.18 8.53 4.01
C ALA A 92 -26.75 8.01 2.69
N ASN A 93 -27.12 6.72 2.61
CA ASN A 93 -27.58 6.05 1.39
C ASN A 93 -26.59 6.22 0.22
N ARG A 94 -25.31 6.07 0.49
CA ARG A 94 -24.21 6.16 -0.47
C ARG A 94 -23.33 4.90 -0.39
N HIS A 95 -22.58 4.63 -1.46
CA HIS A 95 -21.63 3.51 -1.51
C HIS A 95 -20.18 3.98 -1.26
N HIS A 96 -19.88 5.23 -1.54
CA HIS A 96 -18.57 5.83 -1.33
C HIS A 96 -18.65 7.35 -1.28
N TRP A 97 -17.60 7.98 -0.79
CA TRP A 97 -17.45 9.42 -0.76
C TRP A 97 -16.28 9.91 -1.60
N THR A 98 -16.51 10.96 -2.37
CA THR A 98 -15.48 11.90 -2.78
C THR A 98 -15.52 13.09 -1.82
N ALA A 99 -14.41 13.78 -1.62
CA ALA A 99 -14.43 14.96 -0.75
C ALA A 99 -15.40 16.04 -1.23
N VAL A 100 -15.59 16.15 -2.55
CA VAL A 100 -16.57 17.09 -3.14
C VAL A 100 -18.00 16.69 -2.81
N SER A 101 -18.37 15.42 -3.02
CA SER A 101 -19.71 14.92 -2.71
C SER A 101 -20.02 14.96 -1.22
N LEU A 102 -19.03 14.74 -0.37
CA LEU A 102 -19.18 14.85 1.08
C LEU A 102 -19.42 16.31 1.52
N CYS A 103 -18.70 17.28 0.94
CA CYS A 103 -18.97 18.71 1.21
C CYS A 103 -20.42 19.09 0.83
N GLY A 104 -20.90 18.62 -0.34
CA GLY A 104 -22.28 18.87 -0.76
C GLY A 104 -23.31 18.28 0.21
N TRP A 105 -23.13 17.03 0.57
CA TRP A 105 -24.01 16.33 1.52
C TRP A 105 -24.04 17.00 2.90
N LEU A 106 -22.88 17.39 3.43
CA LEU A 106 -22.78 18.11 4.72
C LEU A 106 -23.54 19.44 4.68
N LYS A 107 -23.45 20.16 3.55
CA LYS A 107 -24.20 21.41 3.38
C LYS A 107 -25.71 21.17 3.32
N GLU A 108 -26.15 20.19 2.54
CA GLU A 108 -27.56 19.89 2.32
C GLU A 108 -28.26 19.31 3.54
N THR A 109 -27.60 18.39 4.25
CA THR A 109 -28.23 17.63 5.36
C THR A 109 -27.97 18.20 6.73
N GLN A 110 -26.83 18.85 6.94
CA GLN A 110 -26.41 19.36 8.24
C GLN A 110 -26.23 20.87 8.27
N GLY A 111 -26.47 21.58 7.15
CA GLY A 111 -26.27 23.01 7.04
C GLY A 111 -24.79 23.43 7.20
N LEU A 112 -23.86 22.51 7.09
CA LEU A 112 -22.43 22.73 7.35
C LEU A 112 -21.72 23.14 6.06
N GLU A 113 -21.38 24.41 5.92
CA GLU A 113 -20.56 24.91 4.82
C GLU A 113 -19.07 24.70 5.09
N ILE A 114 -18.52 23.60 4.59
CA ILE A 114 -17.09 23.30 4.70
C ILE A 114 -16.44 23.30 3.31
N THR A 115 -15.25 23.93 3.20
CA THR A 115 -14.51 23.90 1.93
C THR A 115 -13.79 22.55 1.75
N TYR A 116 -13.60 22.14 0.50
CA TYR A 116 -12.81 20.95 0.14
C TYR A 116 -11.48 20.87 0.90
N ARG A 117 -10.71 21.99 0.94
CA ARG A 117 -9.41 22.02 1.61
C ARG A 117 -9.53 21.78 3.12
N THR A 118 -10.54 22.35 3.74
CA THR A 118 -10.77 22.18 5.18
C THR A 118 -11.20 20.77 5.51
N LEU A 119 -12.09 20.17 4.70
CA LEU A 119 -12.52 18.79 4.85
C LEU A 119 -11.33 17.81 4.70
N VAL A 120 -10.54 17.96 3.64
CA VAL A 120 -9.37 17.09 3.41
C VAL A 120 -8.35 17.23 4.54
N ARG A 121 -8.13 18.45 5.06
CA ARG A 121 -7.28 18.65 6.24
C ARG A 121 -7.81 17.91 7.46
N TYR A 122 -9.11 17.97 7.74
CA TYR A 122 -9.72 17.27 8.87
C TYR A 122 -9.59 15.75 8.75
N LEU A 123 -9.72 15.20 7.54
CA LEU A 123 -9.51 13.79 7.27
C LEU A 123 -8.05 13.39 7.52
N HIS A 124 -7.09 14.15 6.97
CA HIS A 124 -5.66 13.86 7.17
C HIS A 124 -5.20 13.99 8.63
N GLU A 125 -5.72 14.98 9.38
CA GLU A 125 -5.44 15.14 10.81
C GLU A 125 -5.93 13.96 11.67
N ARG A 126 -6.74 13.07 11.08
CA ARG A 126 -7.27 11.84 11.69
C ARG A 126 -6.82 10.57 10.99
N ASP A 127 -5.68 10.64 10.30
CA ASP A 127 -5.03 9.53 9.62
C ASP A 127 -5.85 8.91 8.47
N TYR A 128 -6.86 9.61 7.95
CA TYR A 128 -7.57 9.19 6.75
C TYR A 128 -6.75 9.52 5.52
N ALA A 129 -6.55 8.52 4.66
CA ALA A 129 -5.87 8.66 3.39
C ALA A 129 -6.74 8.14 2.24
N ARG A 130 -6.64 8.79 1.10
CA ARG A 130 -7.32 8.35 -0.11
C ARG A 130 -6.66 7.10 -0.67
N ARG A 131 -7.39 5.99 -0.71
CA ARG A 131 -6.93 4.70 -1.24
C ARG A 131 -7.92 4.14 -2.24
N ILE A 132 -7.42 3.37 -3.21
CA ILE A 132 -8.25 2.54 -4.06
C ILE A 132 -8.44 1.21 -3.31
N PRO A 133 -9.69 0.80 -3.01
CA PRO A 133 -9.92 -0.47 -2.34
C PRO A 133 -9.44 -1.64 -3.22
N ARG A 134 -8.82 -2.61 -2.58
CA ARG A 134 -8.49 -3.87 -3.22
C ARG A 134 -9.78 -4.67 -3.39
N PRO A 135 -10.10 -5.15 -4.60
CA PRO A 135 -11.22 -6.07 -4.76
C PRO A 135 -10.94 -7.37 -3.99
N VAL A 136 -11.89 -7.76 -3.17
CA VAL A 136 -11.87 -9.02 -2.42
C VAL A 136 -13.09 -9.81 -2.86
N PRO A 137 -12.96 -11.12 -3.18
CA PRO A 137 -14.10 -11.95 -3.49
C PRO A 137 -15.11 -11.96 -2.33
N GLU A 138 -16.39 -11.75 -2.65
CA GLU A 138 -17.46 -11.82 -1.66
C GLU A 138 -18.05 -13.24 -1.66
N PRO A 139 -17.77 -14.07 -0.66
CA PRO A 139 -18.31 -15.41 -0.59
C PRO A 139 -19.80 -15.39 -0.30
N PRO A 140 -20.60 -16.28 -0.92
CA PRO A 140 -22.05 -16.36 -0.65
C PRO A 140 -22.39 -16.67 0.82
N ASP A 141 -21.55 -17.45 1.50
CA ASP A 141 -21.65 -17.78 2.92
C ASP A 141 -20.32 -17.41 3.61
N ARG A 142 -20.31 -16.23 4.21
CA ARG A 142 -19.11 -15.67 4.84
C ARG A 142 -18.67 -16.45 6.08
N ASP A 143 -19.61 -16.93 6.87
CA ASP A 143 -19.29 -17.66 8.12
C ASP A 143 -18.67 -19.02 7.82
N ASN A 144 -19.22 -19.74 6.85
CA ASN A 144 -18.66 -20.99 6.38
C ASN A 144 -17.29 -20.79 5.72
N TRP A 145 -17.12 -19.73 4.95
CA TRP A 145 -15.86 -19.37 4.35
C TRP A 145 -14.76 -19.09 5.39
N ILE A 146 -15.07 -18.34 6.46
CA ILE A 146 -14.14 -18.10 7.56
C ILE A 146 -13.72 -19.43 8.21
N LYS A 147 -14.68 -20.30 8.54
CA LYS A 147 -14.41 -21.61 9.14
C LYS A 147 -13.50 -22.48 8.26
N GLN A 148 -13.74 -22.50 6.95
CA GLN A 148 -12.91 -23.27 6.01
C GLN A 148 -11.49 -22.74 5.96
N ARG A 149 -11.30 -21.41 5.98
CA ARG A 149 -9.96 -20.79 6.00
C ARG A 149 -9.22 -21.06 7.30
N GLU A 150 -9.90 -20.90 8.43
CA GLU A 150 -9.35 -21.21 9.76
C GLU A 150 -8.93 -22.68 9.89
N ALA A 151 -9.69 -23.60 9.32
CA ALA A 151 -9.35 -25.03 9.30
C ALA A 151 -8.20 -25.35 8.34
N PHE A 152 -8.03 -24.57 7.26
CA PHE A 152 -7.00 -24.79 6.26
C PHE A 152 -5.61 -24.37 6.72
N VAL A 153 -5.50 -23.24 7.45
CA VAL A 153 -4.21 -22.67 7.88
C VAL A 153 -3.39 -23.66 8.73
N PRO A 154 -3.91 -24.31 9.77
CA PRO A 154 -3.15 -25.30 10.53
C PRO A 154 -2.67 -26.47 9.68
N LYS A 155 -3.51 -26.98 8.78
CA LYS A 155 -3.15 -28.07 7.83
C LYS A 155 -1.99 -27.66 6.91
N LEU A 156 -2.02 -26.44 6.42
CA LEU A 156 -0.94 -25.92 5.57
C LEU A 156 0.35 -25.73 6.37
N MET A 157 0.26 -25.24 7.61
CA MET A 157 1.41 -25.11 8.53
C MET A 157 2.03 -26.45 8.87
N GLU A 158 1.23 -27.50 9.08
CA GLU A 158 1.72 -28.86 9.31
C GLU A 158 2.55 -29.36 8.12
N LEU A 159 2.06 -29.14 6.89
CA LEU A 159 2.80 -29.51 5.67
C LEU A 159 4.13 -28.73 5.53
N PHE A 160 4.15 -27.46 5.86
CA PHE A 160 5.39 -26.66 5.83
C PHE A 160 6.41 -27.07 6.88
N ASN A 161 5.95 -27.54 8.04
CA ASN A 161 6.81 -27.98 9.12
C ASN A 161 7.30 -29.42 8.96
N ASP A 162 6.70 -30.20 8.06
CA ASP A 162 7.14 -31.55 7.74
C ASP A 162 8.32 -31.49 6.75
N GLY A 163 9.52 -31.72 7.23
CA GLY A 163 10.74 -31.73 6.41
C GLY A 163 10.77 -32.81 5.31
N GLN A 164 9.78 -33.70 5.26
CA GLN A 164 9.62 -34.72 4.20
C GLN A 164 8.58 -34.31 3.16
N VAL A 165 8.03 -33.11 3.24
CA VAL A 165 7.03 -32.59 2.31
C VAL A 165 7.57 -31.38 1.55
N GLU A 166 7.44 -31.43 0.23
CA GLU A 166 7.68 -30.30 -0.68
C GLU A 166 6.34 -29.70 -1.10
N VAL A 167 6.07 -28.47 -0.68
CA VAL A 167 4.80 -27.80 -0.95
C VAL A 167 4.96 -26.83 -2.11
N PHE A 168 4.25 -27.11 -3.19
CA PHE A 168 4.14 -26.24 -4.34
C PHE A 168 2.76 -25.59 -4.38
N PHE A 169 2.68 -24.39 -4.93
CA PHE A 169 1.44 -23.66 -5.18
C PHE A 169 1.28 -23.41 -6.66
N GLY A 170 0.21 -23.91 -7.22
CA GLY A 170 -0.08 -23.83 -8.64
C GLY A 170 -1.21 -22.86 -8.98
N ASP A 171 -1.14 -22.28 -10.17
CA ASP A 171 -2.16 -21.40 -10.74
C ASP A 171 -1.90 -21.13 -12.23
N GLU A 172 -2.88 -20.53 -12.92
CA GLU A 172 -2.78 -20.07 -14.29
C GLU A 172 -2.83 -18.54 -14.36
N ALA A 173 -2.07 -17.99 -15.31
CA ALA A 173 -2.11 -16.55 -15.57
C ALA A 173 -2.15 -16.23 -17.05
N GLY A 174 -2.92 -15.22 -17.42
CA GLY A 174 -2.91 -14.64 -18.76
C GLY A 174 -2.00 -13.40 -18.84
N PHE A 175 -1.28 -13.30 -19.95
CA PHE A 175 -0.47 -12.15 -20.33
C PHE A 175 -1.01 -11.60 -21.64
N GLU A 176 -1.29 -10.32 -21.67
CA GLU A 176 -1.92 -9.64 -22.81
C GLU A 176 -0.87 -8.86 -23.59
N GLY A 177 -1.05 -8.80 -24.92
CA GLY A 177 -0.21 -7.99 -25.80
C GLY A 177 -0.42 -6.48 -25.63
N ASP A 178 -1.57 -6.09 -25.04
CA ASP A 178 -1.88 -4.73 -24.61
C ASP A 178 -1.68 -4.61 -23.10
N PRO A 179 -0.54 -4.16 -22.60
CA PRO A 179 -0.26 -4.12 -21.18
C PRO A 179 -1.08 -3.05 -20.46
N ARG A 180 -1.50 -3.34 -19.24
CA ARG A 180 -2.17 -2.36 -18.39
C ARG A 180 -1.23 -1.19 -18.07
N PRO A 181 -1.69 0.08 -18.14
CA PRO A 181 -0.90 1.25 -17.77
C PRO A 181 -0.35 1.12 -16.35
N ARG A 182 0.92 1.49 -16.17
CA ARG A 182 1.60 1.49 -14.88
C ARG A 182 2.29 2.82 -14.63
N HIS A 183 2.55 3.13 -13.37
CA HIS A 183 3.33 4.32 -13.00
C HIS A 183 4.73 4.24 -13.59
N ARG A 184 5.17 5.36 -14.18
CA ARG A 184 6.53 5.53 -14.71
C ARG A 184 7.04 6.93 -14.39
N TRP A 185 8.34 7.08 -14.34
CA TRP A 185 8.95 8.38 -14.17
C TRP A 185 8.82 9.20 -15.45
N VAL A 186 8.28 10.41 -15.32
CA VAL A 186 8.11 11.36 -16.41
C VAL A 186 8.39 12.78 -15.91
N LYS A 187 8.75 13.68 -16.80
CA LYS A 187 8.93 15.10 -16.45
C LYS A 187 7.61 15.65 -15.89
N ARG A 188 7.71 16.39 -14.78
CA ARG A 188 6.53 17.03 -14.16
C ARG A 188 5.80 17.91 -15.19
N GLY A 189 4.47 17.77 -15.26
CA GLY A 189 3.63 18.49 -16.22
C GLY A 189 3.48 17.80 -17.59
N SER A 190 4.25 16.75 -17.90
CA SER A 190 4.02 15.95 -19.10
C SER A 190 2.78 15.05 -18.95
N ARG A 191 2.16 14.69 -20.08
CA ARG A 191 1.04 13.75 -20.16
C ARG A 191 1.50 12.50 -20.91
N PRO A 192 2.04 11.49 -20.20
CA PRO A 192 2.53 10.29 -20.86
C PRO A 192 1.39 9.53 -21.54
N THR A 193 1.65 9.01 -22.71
CA THR A 193 0.76 8.11 -23.45
C THR A 193 1.37 6.73 -23.55
N GLN A 194 0.55 5.70 -23.73
CA GLN A 194 0.94 4.32 -23.99
C GLN A 194 0.20 3.83 -25.22
N GLY A 195 0.93 3.12 -26.09
CA GLY A 195 0.34 2.47 -27.25
C GLY A 195 -0.67 1.40 -26.85
N TYR A 196 -1.63 1.16 -27.71
CA TYR A 196 -2.68 0.17 -27.54
C TYR A 196 -3.14 -0.31 -28.92
N TYR A 197 -3.21 -1.62 -29.13
CA TYR A 197 -3.62 -2.23 -30.40
C TYR A 197 -5.09 -2.66 -30.39
N GLY A 198 -5.67 -3.04 -29.25
CA GLY A 198 -7.02 -3.56 -29.13
C GLY A 198 -7.21 -4.96 -29.71
N GLY A 199 -6.14 -5.70 -29.97
CA GLY A 199 -6.15 -6.94 -30.72
C GLY A 199 -6.36 -8.22 -29.92
N HIS A 200 -6.59 -8.14 -28.60
CA HIS A 200 -6.81 -9.29 -27.70
C HIS A 200 -5.77 -10.42 -27.79
N VAL A 201 -4.55 -10.11 -28.24
CA VAL A 201 -3.45 -11.06 -28.24
C VAL A 201 -3.13 -11.44 -26.80
N ARG A 202 -3.16 -12.77 -26.52
CA ARG A 202 -2.96 -13.30 -25.17
C ARG A 202 -2.12 -14.57 -25.23
N GLN A 203 -1.25 -14.74 -24.24
CA GLN A 203 -0.58 -15.98 -23.91
C GLN A 203 -0.92 -16.35 -22.47
N ASN A 204 -1.07 -17.64 -22.21
CA ASN A 204 -1.31 -18.14 -20.88
C ASN A 204 -0.06 -18.87 -20.37
N ILE A 205 0.08 -18.94 -19.08
CA ILE A 205 1.11 -19.70 -18.38
C ILE A 205 0.43 -20.51 -17.29
N VAL A 206 0.77 -21.77 -17.17
CA VAL A 206 0.46 -22.62 -16.03
C VAL A 206 1.75 -22.81 -15.25
N GLY A 207 1.72 -22.73 -13.94
CA GLY A 207 2.93 -22.95 -13.16
C GLY A 207 2.68 -23.36 -11.72
N ALA A 208 3.75 -23.80 -11.07
CA ALA A 208 3.79 -24.10 -9.65
C ALA A 208 5.09 -23.60 -9.04
N VAL A 209 5.01 -22.94 -7.89
CA VAL A 209 6.15 -22.42 -7.13
C VAL A 209 6.27 -23.10 -5.79
N ASN A 210 7.49 -23.50 -5.41
CA ASN A 210 7.83 -23.84 -4.04
C ASN A 210 8.47 -22.63 -3.36
N PRO A 211 7.79 -21.96 -2.42
CA PRO A 211 8.32 -20.78 -1.75
C PRO A 211 9.56 -21.05 -0.89
N GLY A 212 9.71 -22.27 -0.40
CA GLY A 212 10.84 -22.68 0.44
C GLY A 212 12.14 -22.83 -0.35
N SER A 213 12.10 -23.58 -1.45
CA SER A 213 13.27 -23.81 -2.30
C SER A 213 13.50 -22.71 -3.34
N GLY A 214 12.45 -21.98 -3.73
CA GLY A 214 12.48 -21.08 -4.89
C GLY A 214 12.40 -21.81 -6.22
N GLN A 215 12.02 -23.09 -6.22
CA GLN A 215 11.77 -23.82 -7.46
C GLN A 215 10.47 -23.35 -8.11
N LEU A 216 10.53 -23.05 -9.39
CA LEU A 216 9.37 -22.70 -10.22
C LEU A 216 9.31 -23.68 -11.38
N VAL A 217 8.17 -24.35 -11.57
CA VAL A 217 7.87 -25.16 -12.76
C VAL A 217 6.79 -24.45 -13.54
N SER A 218 6.96 -24.26 -14.85
CA SER A 218 5.96 -23.52 -15.63
C SER A 218 5.96 -23.93 -17.11
N LEU A 219 4.78 -23.79 -17.72
CA LEU A 219 4.56 -23.97 -19.16
C LEU A 219 3.82 -22.76 -19.72
N ILE A 220 4.30 -22.22 -20.83
CA ILE A 220 3.57 -21.22 -21.62
C ILE A 220 2.67 -21.98 -22.59
N VAL A 221 1.39 -21.66 -22.59
CA VAL A 221 0.35 -22.43 -23.29
C VAL A 221 -0.63 -21.49 -24.00
N PRO A 222 -1.23 -21.90 -25.12
CA PRO A 222 -2.18 -21.06 -25.84
C PRO A 222 -3.52 -20.90 -25.10
N HIS A 223 -3.95 -21.92 -24.38
CA HIS A 223 -5.19 -21.98 -23.60
C HIS A 223 -4.99 -22.86 -22.36
N CYS A 224 -5.95 -22.84 -21.45
CA CYS A 224 -5.94 -23.69 -20.26
C CYS A 224 -7.17 -24.59 -20.28
N ASP A 225 -6.92 -25.90 -20.33
CA ASP A 225 -7.92 -26.96 -20.24
C ASP A 225 -7.33 -28.21 -19.55
N THR A 226 -8.08 -29.28 -19.49
CA THR A 226 -7.66 -30.54 -18.84
C THR A 226 -6.42 -31.15 -19.49
N GLU A 227 -6.29 -31.09 -20.81
CA GLU A 227 -5.17 -31.68 -21.53
C GLU A 227 -3.88 -30.90 -21.30
N VAL A 228 -3.97 -29.59 -21.36
CA VAL A 228 -2.85 -28.69 -21.05
C VAL A 228 -2.43 -28.84 -19.59
N PHE A 229 -3.38 -28.94 -18.66
CA PHE A 229 -3.07 -29.18 -17.27
C PHE A 229 -2.43 -30.54 -17.03
N GLN A 230 -2.83 -31.59 -17.79
CA GLN A 230 -2.12 -32.86 -17.74
C GLN A 230 -0.68 -32.74 -18.22
N ALA A 231 -0.42 -32.04 -19.32
CA ALA A 231 0.95 -31.82 -19.82
C ALA A 231 1.81 -31.06 -18.79
N PHE A 232 1.18 -30.14 -18.03
CA PHE A 232 1.85 -29.49 -16.92
C PHE A 232 2.17 -30.44 -15.77
N LEU A 233 1.25 -31.31 -15.36
CA LEU A 233 1.49 -32.35 -14.34
C LEU A 233 2.60 -33.31 -14.76
N ASP A 234 2.64 -33.73 -16.05
CA ASP A 234 3.70 -34.57 -16.60
C ASP A 234 5.07 -33.89 -16.53
N THR A 235 5.11 -32.60 -16.79
CA THR A 235 6.33 -31.80 -16.67
C THR A 235 6.74 -31.67 -15.20
N MET A 236 5.81 -31.31 -14.33
CA MET A 236 6.05 -31.18 -12.89
C MET A 236 6.54 -32.48 -12.28
N ALA A 237 5.99 -33.62 -12.70
CA ALA A 237 6.43 -34.92 -12.22
C ALA A 237 7.89 -35.25 -12.61
N LYS A 238 8.36 -34.80 -13.77
CA LYS A 238 9.76 -34.94 -14.19
C LYS A 238 10.66 -33.99 -13.36
N GLU A 239 10.26 -32.74 -13.20
CA GLU A 239 11.02 -31.74 -12.46
C GLU A 239 11.11 -32.04 -10.94
N THR A 240 10.18 -32.83 -10.40
CA THR A 240 10.15 -33.26 -8.99
C THR A 240 10.54 -34.72 -8.77
N GLU A 241 11.10 -35.39 -9.76
CA GLU A 241 11.53 -36.82 -9.65
C GLU A 241 12.64 -37.00 -8.60
N ALA A 242 13.53 -36.00 -8.42
CA ALA A 242 14.57 -36.03 -7.38
C ALA A 242 13.97 -36.03 -5.96
N GLN A 243 12.90 -35.31 -5.74
CA GLN A 243 12.17 -35.28 -4.46
C GLN A 243 11.54 -36.67 -4.18
N LYS A 244 10.91 -37.27 -5.19
CA LYS A 244 10.34 -38.62 -5.09
C LYS A 244 11.40 -39.67 -4.79
N GLN A 245 12.54 -39.64 -5.49
CA GLN A 245 13.66 -40.55 -5.23
C GLN A 245 14.24 -40.38 -3.85
N GLY A 246 14.25 -39.13 -3.30
CA GLY A 246 14.58 -38.81 -1.94
C GLY A 246 13.49 -39.20 -0.92
N LYS A 247 12.41 -39.88 -1.35
CA LYS A 247 11.22 -40.25 -0.55
C LYS A 247 10.48 -39.07 0.05
N ARG A 248 10.59 -37.87 -0.54
CA ARG A 248 9.82 -36.70 -0.15
C ARG A 248 8.45 -36.72 -0.83
N ARG A 249 7.44 -36.36 -0.11
CA ARG A 249 6.10 -36.14 -0.65
C ARG A 249 6.08 -34.80 -1.40
N VAL A 250 5.43 -34.78 -2.56
CA VAL A 250 5.24 -33.56 -3.35
C VAL A 250 3.77 -33.19 -3.32
N CYS A 251 3.43 -32.10 -2.65
CA CYS A 251 2.08 -31.59 -2.56
C CYS A 251 1.91 -30.39 -3.48
N LEU A 252 0.82 -30.35 -4.25
CA LEU A 252 0.46 -29.23 -5.11
C LEU A 252 -0.83 -28.58 -4.62
N VAL A 253 -0.72 -27.38 -4.10
CA VAL A 253 -1.85 -26.57 -3.62
C VAL A 253 -2.43 -25.79 -4.80
N LEU A 254 -3.72 -25.95 -5.06
CA LEU A 254 -4.43 -25.42 -6.23
C LEU A 254 -5.75 -24.76 -5.82
N ASP A 255 -6.30 -23.96 -6.70
CA ASP A 255 -7.68 -23.50 -6.60
C ASP A 255 -8.68 -24.65 -6.93
N ASN A 256 -9.97 -24.32 -6.86
CA ASN A 256 -11.05 -25.27 -7.08
C ASN A 256 -11.56 -25.33 -8.54
N ALA A 257 -10.75 -24.98 -9.53
CA ALA A 257 -11.17 -25.05 -10.91
C ALA A 257 -11.62 -26.46 -11.31
N GLY A 258 -12.67 -26.56 -12.15
CA GLY A 258 -13.29 -27.84 -12.48
C GLY A 258 -12.33 -28.82 -13.17
N TRP A 259 -11.42 -28.31 -13.98
CA TRP A 259 -10.42 -29.12 -14.68
C TRP A 259 -9.34 -29.69 -13.75
N HIS A 260 -9.09 -29.10 -12.57
CA HIS A 260 -8.19 -29.65 -11.57
C HIS A 260 -8.78 -30.86 -10.81
N LYS A 261 -10.10 -31.07 -10.88
CA LYS A 261 -10.81 -32.11 -10.12
C LYS A 261 -11.30 -33.27 -10.98
N THR A 262 -10.98 -33.27 -12.26
CA THR A 262 -11.41 -34.33 -13.15
C THR A 262 -10.68 -35.64 -12.84
N LYS A 263 -11.44 -36.75 -12.85
CA LYS A 263 -10.89 -38.10 -12.65
C LYS A 263 -9.97 -38.59 -13.81
N ARG A 264 -9.88 -37.82 -14.89
CA ARG A 264 -9.03 -38.14 -16.04
C ARG A 264 -7.56 -37.80 -15.82
N LEU A 265 -7.25 -36.96 -14.82
CA LEU A 265 -5.89 -36.52 -14.53
C LEU A 265 -5.06 -37.68 -13.92
N ASN A 266 -3.87 -37.83 -14.44
CA ASN A 266 -2.82 -38.61 -13.81
C ASN A 266 -1.93 -37.71 -12.98
N TRP A 267 -2.05 -37.79 -11.67
CA TRP A 267 -1.30 -36.97 -10.70
C TRP A 267 0.14 -37.50 -10.47
N HIS A 268 0.50 -38.64 -11.03
CA HIS A 268 1.80 -39.28 -10.79
C HIS A 268 2.07 -39.47 -9.30
N HIS A 269 3.17 -38.87 -8.78
CA HIS A 269 3.52 -38.83 -7.35
C HIS A 269 3.13 -37.54 -6.66
N ILE A 270 2.36 -36.67 -7.31
CA ILE A 270 1.95 -35.35 -6.82
C ILE A 270 0.62 -35.51 -6.11
N GLU A 271 0.54 -35.00 -4.88
CA GLU A 271 -0.68 -34.97 -4.06
C GLU A 271 -1.41 -33.65 -4.21
N PRO A 272 -2.63 -33.58 -4.77
CA PRO A 272 -3.39 -32.35 -4.89
C PRO A 272 -3.96 -31.91 -3.52
N ILE A 273 -3.85 -30.63 -3.21
CA ILE A 273 -4.45 -29.98 -2.07
C ILE A 273 -5.23 -28.77 -2.56
N TYR A 274 -6.52 -28.70 -2.23
CA TYR A 274 -7.36 -27.63 -2.73
C TYR A 274 -7.51 -26.52 -1.70
N LEU A 275 -7.31 -25.28 -2.15
CA LEU A 275 -7.54 -24.07 -1.38
C LEU A 275 -9.01 -23.95 -0.98
N PRO A 276 -9.31 -23.32 0.16
CA PRO A 276 -10.67 -22.89 0.44
C PRO A 276 -11.21 -22.01 -0.69
N PRO A 277 -12.49 -22.11 -1.06
CA PRO A 277 -13.08 -21.24 -2.06
C PRO A 277 -12.83 -19.76 -1.74
N TYR A 278 -12.74 -18.91 -2.76
CA TYR A 278 -12.55 -17.47 -2.61
C TYR A 278 -11.32 -17.06 -1.75
N SER A 279 -10.22 -17.82 -1.83
CA SER A 279 -9.02 -17.59 -1.01
C SER A 279 -7.74 -17.47 -1.86
N PRO A 280 -7.69 -16.59 -2.87
CA PRO A 280 -6.51 -16.41 -3.72
C PRO A 280 -5.30 -15.87 -2.95
N ASP A 281 -5.54 -15.15 -1.85
CA ASP A 281 -4.50 -14.61 -0.97
C ASP A 281 -3.61 -15.69 -0.32
N PHE A 282 -4.09 -16.93 -0.23
CA PHE A 282 -3.29 -18.08 0.20
C PHE A 282 -2.39 -18.65 -0.91
N ASN A 283 -2.55 -18.17 -2.16
CA ASN A 283 -1.75 -18.67 -3.27
C ASN A 283 -0.56 -17.74 -3.60
N PRO A 284 0.66 -18.05 -3.16
CA PRO A 284 1.81 -17.18 -3.35
C PRO A 284 2.27 -17.06 -4.82
N ILE A 285 1.88 -17.98 -5.71
CA ILE A 285 2.25 -17.92 -7.12
C ILE A 285 1.62 -16.69 -7.82
N GLU A 286 0.49 -16.19 -7.33
CA GLU A 286 -0.10 -14.96 -7.86
C GLU A 286 0.89 -13.77 -7.80
N ARG A 287 1.77 -13.74 -6.79
CA ARG A 287 2.80 -12.70 -6.68
C ARG A 287 3.91 -12.88 -7.72
N ILE A 288 4.20 -14.12 -8.11
CA ILE A 288 5.10 -14.40 -9.23
C ILE A 288 4.52 -13.82 -10.52
N TRP A 289 3.22 -14.04 -10.77
CA TRP A 289 2.53 -13.44 -11.92
C TRP A 289 2.51 -11.93 -11.89
N GLN A 290 2.27 -11.35 -10.71
CA GLN A 290 2.33 -9.89 -10.51
C GLN A 290 3.74 -9.34 -10.75
N TYR A 291 4.77 -10.05 -10.29
CA TYR A 291 6.17 -9.70 -10.52
C TYR A 291 6.49 -9.70 -12.02
N LEU A 292 6.20 -10.75 -12.74
CA LEU A 292 6.43 -10.83 -14.20
C LEU A 292 5.67 -9.72 -14.94
N LYS A 293 4.38 -9.49 -14.62
CA LYS A 293 3.57 -8.40 -15.20
C LYS A 293 4.09 -7.01 -14.83
N GLY A 294 4.74 -6.87 -13.68
CA GLY A 294 5.22 -5.59 -13.13
C GLY A 294 6.63 -5.21 -13.56
N HIS A 295 7.44 -6.16 -13.94
CA HIS A 295 8.85 -5.98 -14.29
C HIS A 295 9.09 -6.26 -15.78
N GLY A 296 9.35 -7.49 -16.14
CA GLY A 296 9.76 -7.83 -17.49
C GLY A 296 8.72 -7.57 -18.59
N MET A 297 7.43 -7.72 -18.24
CA MET A 297 6.31 -7.49 -19.16
C MET A 297 5.72 -6.06 -19.03
N ALA A 298 6.25 -5.23 -18.13
CA ALA A 298 5.70 -3.90 -17.89
C ALA A 298 5.88 -2.98 -19.11
N GLY A 299 4.76 -2.55 -19.70
CA GLY A 299 4.77 -1.67 -20.87
C GLY A 299 5.15 -2.36 -22.19
N TYR A 300 5.41 -3.67 -22.18
CA TYR A 300 5.63 -4.43 -23.41
C TYR A 300 4.34 -4.49 -24.24
N LEU A 301 4.44 -4.13 -25.50
CA LEU A 301 3.32 -4.02 -26.43
C LEU A 301 3.57 -4.91 -27.64
N SER A 302 2.67 -5.83 -27.97
CA SER A 302 2.73 -6.63 -29.18
C SER A 302 1.34 -7.00 -29.70
N ASN A 303 1.17 -7.00 -31.00
CA ASN A 303 -0.03 -7.51 -31.69
C ASN A 303 0.16 -8.91 -32.27
N LYS A 304 1.29 -9.56 -31.96
CA LYS A 304 1.61 -10.92 -32.43
C LYS A 304 1.80 -11.88 -31.24
N GLY A 305 1.08 -12.98 -31.27
CA GLY A 305 1.16 -14.00 -30.23
C GLY A 305 2.56 -14.63 -30.09
N THR A 306 3.28 -14.78 -31.21
CA THR A 306 4.64 -15.32 -31.23
C THR A 306 5.63 -14.42 -30.50
N GLU A 307 5.60 -13.11 -30.77
CA GLU A 307 6.46 -12.12 -30.11
C GLU A 307 6.15 -12.03 -28.60
N LEU A 308 4.87 -12.07 -28.26
CA LEU A 308 4.43 -12.08 -26.85
C LEU A 308 4.92 -13.35 -26.12
N CYS A 309 4.79 -14.51 -26.76
CA CYS A 309 5.26 -15.79 -26.25
C CYS A 309 6.78 -15.79 -26.03
N GLU A 310 7.53 -15.33 -27.01
CA GLU A 310 9.00 -15.25 -26.94
C GLU A 310 9.46 -14.30 -25.80
N LYS A 311 8.86 -13.12 -25.71
CA LYS A 311 9.15 -12.20 -24.62
C LYS A 311 8.83 -12.80 -23.26
N LEU A 312 7.65 -13.41 -23.11
CA LEU A 312 7.25 -14.07 -21.86
C LEU A 312 8.22 -15.20 -21.50
N PHE A 313 8.64 -16.01 -22.49
CA PHE A 313 9.61 -17.07 -22.30
C PHE A 313 10.95 -16.55 -21.77
N GLN A 314 11.47 -15.46 -22.34
CA GLN A 314 12.72 -14.86 -21.86
C GLN A 314 12.61 -14.38 -20.40
N GLU A 315 11.49 -13.75 -20.02
CA GLU A 315 11.27 -13.27 -18.66
C GLU A 315 11.14 -14.41 -17.65
N VAL A 316 10.41 -15.45 -18.02
CA VAL A 316 10.27 -16.66 -17.20
C VAL A 316 11.63 -17.36 -17.05
N LYS A 317 12.39 -17.51 -18.14
CA LYS A 317 13.73 -18.09 -18.11
C LYS A 317 14.70 -17.31 -17.22
N ALA A 318 14.63 -15.99 -17.27
CA ALA A 318 15.43 -15.14 -16.38
C ALA A 318 15.07 -15.38 -14.91
N LEU A 319 13.79 -15.47 -14.61
CA LEU A 319 13.29 -15.73 -13.25
C LEU A 319 13.67 -17.15 -12.76
N LEU A 320 13.60 -18.17 -13.61
CA LEU A 320 14.02 -19.54 -13.28
C LEU A 320 15.50 -19.63 -12.85
N ASN A 321 16.34 -18.74 -13.36
CA ASN A 321 17.75 -18.64 -12.99
C ASN A 321 17.99 -17.82 -11.70
N ASP A 322 16.94 -17.31 -11.06
CA ASP A 322 17.01 -16.48 -9.83
C ASP A 322 16.08 -17.02 -8.72
N PRO A 323 16.44 -18.13 -8.08
CA PRO A 323 15.65 -18.73 -7.00
C PRO A 323 15.50 -17.79 -5.78
N GLU A 324 16.42 -16.84 -5.58
CA GLU A 324 16.35 -15.89 -4.47
C GLU A 324 15.21 -14.90 -4.68
N THR A 325 15.08 -14.36 -5.87
CA THR A 325 13.92 -13.52 -6.22
C THR A 325 12.63 -14.31 -6.12
N ILE A 326 12.58 -15.57 -6.58
CA ILE A 326 11.39 -16.41 -6.44
C ILE A 326 10.99 -16.58 -4.98
N ARG A 327 11.92 -16.95 -4.08
CA ARG A 327 11.65 -17.06 -2.63
C ARG A 327 11.14 -15.76 -2.03
N SER A 328 11.82 -14.65 -2.35
CA SER A 328 11.46 -13.33 -1.83
C SER A 328 10.04 -12.90 -2.22
N VAL A 329 9.69 -13.10 -3.50
CA VAL A 329 8.40 -12.71 -4.06
C VAL A 329 7.28 -13.64 -3.59
N SER A 330 7.53 -14.95 -3.50
CA SER A 330 6.53 -15.97 -3.14
C SER A 330 6.43 -16.26 -1.65
N THR A 331 7.04 -15.47 -0.77
CA THR A 331 6.95 -15.64 0.69
C THR A 331 5.51 -15.83 1.15
N VAL A 332 5.20 -16.94 1.83
CA VAL A 332 3.85 -17.23 2.33
C VAL A 332 3.57 -16.35 3.56
N LYS A 333 2.48 -15.59 3.52
CA LYS A 333 1.98 -14.81 4.66
C LYS A 333 0.66 -15.43 5.10
N LEU A 334 0.70 -16.19 6.16
CA LEU A 334 -0.48 -16.81 6.80
C LEU A 334 -0.96 -15.90 7.94
N THR A 335 -1.46 -14.71 7.59
CA THR A 335 -2.05 -13.76 8.57
C THR A 335 -3.54 -13.63 8.37
#